data_c238e14166a93a4969d3c7657e437ec0
#
_entry.id   c238e14166a93a4969d3c7657e437ec0
#
_cell.length_a   1.000
_cell.length_b   1.000
_cell.length_c   1.000
_cell.angle_alpha   90.00
_cell.angle_beta   90.00
_cell.angle_gamma   90.00
#
_symmetry.space_group_name_H-M   'P 1'
#
loop_
_entity.id
_entity.type
_entity.pdbx_description
1 polymer ?
#
loop_
_entity_poly.entity_id
_entity_poly.type
_entity_poly.pdbx_seq_one_letter_code
_entity_poly.pdbx_strand_id
1 'polypeptide(L)'
;MELQIQDLVSSIKKDGIESANREAAQILADAKAQADKLRQDAEAEIKVFKDSARLSAEQAKRDAVLAFRQEIQGEFEKLLSADVGKALDEQALAILIRAAIQGEDISAYTVEVAQVAEKLRQELAQELKNGLEIRPSKKVGAGFRLAAKDGSGYFDCSEQEIAEMLMPFFRETSL
;
A
#
# COMPACT_ATOMS: atom_id res chain seq x y z
N MET A 1 -23.02 56.51 -76.54
CA MET A 1 -21.77 56.03 -75.87
C MET A 1 -21.75 56.27 -74.37
N GLU A 2 -22.17 57.43 -73.88
CA GLU A 2 -22.08 57.74 -72.45
C GLU A 2 -23.05 56.86 -71.56
N LEU A 3 -24.24 56.54 -72.02
CA LEU A 3 -25.19 55.61 -71.37
C LEU A 3 -24.65 54.18 -71.29
N GLN A 4 -23.93 53.67 -72.27
CA GLN A 4 -23.35 52.34 -72.31
C GLN A 4 -22.18 52.21 -71.31
N ILE A 5 -21.45 53.29 -71.10
CA ILE A 5 -20.36 53.31 -70.12
C ILE A 5 -20.93 53.34 -68.69
N GLN A 6 -22.00 54.09 -68.43
CA GLN A 6 -22.65 54.12 -67.12
C GLN A 6 -23.25 52.78 -66.77
N ASP A 7 -23.88 52.10 -67.73
CA ASP A 7 -24.48 50.77 -67.55
C ASP A 7 -23.35 49.73 -67.24
N LEU A 8 -22.24 49.79 -67.93
CA LEU A 8 -21.08 48.91 -67.68
C LEU A 8 -20.48 49.16 -66.29
N VAL A 9 -20.29 50.41 -65.88
CA VAL A 9 -19.80 50.77 -64.55
C VAL A 9 -20.78 50.31 -63.44
N SER A 10 -22.08 50.43 -63.66
CA SER A 10 -23.10 49.98 -62.76
C SER A 10 -23.10 48.44 -62.59
N SER A 11 -22.95 47.71 -63.72
CA SER A 11 -22.83 46.25 -63.71
C SER A 11 -21.58 45.79 -62.96
N ILE A 12 -20.42 46.36 -63.23
CA ILE A 12 -19.16 46.03 -62.56
C ILE A 12 -19.25 46.29 -61.05
N LYS A 13 -19.88 47.42 -60.63
CA LYS A 13 -20.09 47.72 -59.21
C LYS A 13 -21.01 46.69 -58.56
N LYS A 14 -22.11 46.32 -59.24
CA LYS A 14 -23.06 45.34 -58.75
C LYS A 14 -22.42 43.97 -58.59
N ASP A 15 -21.71 43.49 -59.60
CA ASP A 15 -20.98 42.21 -59.60
C ASP A 15 -19.90 42.17 -58.53
N GLY A 16 -19.17 43.28 -58.35
CA GLY A 16 -18.18 43.43 -57.29
C GLY A 16 -18.79 43.39 -55.88
N ILE A 17 -19.95 44.09 -55.67
CA ILE A 17 -20.63 44.06 -54.41
C ILE A 17 -21.24 42.67 -54.10
N GLU A 18 -21.82 42.02 -55.14
CA GLU A 18 -22.37 40.67 -54.97
C GLU A 18 -21.28 39.65 -54.68
N SER A 19 -20.10 39.74 -55.29
CA SER A 19 -18.91 38.91 -55.00
C SER A 19 -18.46 39.13 -53.56
N ALA A 20 -18.27 40.39 -53.16
CA ALA A 20 -17.82 40.74 -51.82
C ALA A 20 -18.80 40.26 -50.73
N ASN A 21 -20.11 40.38 -50.99
CA ASN A 21 -21.13 39.88 -50.06
C ASN A 21 -21.14 38.34 -49.94
N ARG A 22 -20.88 37.64 -51.07
CA ARG A 22 -20.78 36.17 -51.04
C ARG A 22 -19.52 35.74 -50.26
N GLU A 23 -18.38 36.37 -50.48
CA GLU A 23 -17.14 36.10 -49.75
C GLU A 23 -17.31 36.41 -48.26
N ALA A 24 -17.92 37.52 -47.89
CA ALA A 24 -18.21 37.86 -46.50
C ALA A 24 -19.14 36.83 -45.84
N ALA A 25 -20.17 36.39 -46.56
CA ALA A 25 -21.08 35.36 -46.05
C ALA A 25 -20.38 34.03 -45.84
N GLN A 26 -19.49 33.65 -46.75
CA GLN A 26 -18.69 32.43 -46.61
C GLN A 26 -17.71 32.52 -45.42
N ILE A 27 -17.01 33.62 -45.28
CA ILE A 27 -16.12 33.83 -44.11
C ILE A 27 -16.86 33.74 -42.80
N LEU A 28 -18.06 34.35 -42.72
CA LEU A 28 -18.92 34.28 -41.52
C LEU A 28 -19.40 32.86 -41.26
N ALA A 29 -19.80 32.12 -42.30
CA ALA A 29 -20.24 30.73 -42.15
C ALA A 29 -19.07 29.83 -41.66
N ASP A 30 -17.88 29.99 -42.27
CA ASP A 30 -16.69 29.22 -41.86
C ASP A 30 -16.24 29.57 -40.43
N ALA A 31 -16.30 30.85 -40.07
CA ALA A 31 -15.97 31.28 -38.69
C ALA A 31 -16.96 30.71 -37.68
N LYS A 32 -18.27 30.69 -37.99
CA LYS A 32 -19.28 30.04 -37.13
C LYS A 32 -19.02 28.54 -36.98
N ALA A 33 -18.78 27.85 -38.12
CA ALA A 33 -18.52 26.43 -38.09
C ALA A 33 -17.25 26.07 -37.25
N GLN A 34 -16.20 26.89 -37.37
CA GLN A 34 -14.99 26.74 -36.56
C GLN A 34 -15.26 26.99 -35.07
N ALA A 35 -16.03 28.03 -34.74
CA ALA A 35 -16.39 28.34 -33.37
C ALA A 35 -17.26 27.24 -32.75
N ASP A 36 -18.24 26.71 -33.48
CA ASP A 36 -19.08 25.61 -33.00
C ASP A 36 -18.26 24.31 -32.81
N LYS A 37 -17.36 24.02 -33.74
CA LYS A 37 -16.43 22.89 -33.58
C LYS A 37 -15.55 23.04 -32.35
N LEU A 38 -14.93 24.20 -32.15
CA LEU A 38 -14.09 24.47 -30.99
C LEU A 38 -14.85 24.30 -29.68
N ARG A 39 -16.11 24.74 -29.64
CA ARG A 39 -16.98 24.55 -28.46
C ARG A 39 -17.25 23.07 -28.20
N GLN A 40 -17.60 22.29 -29.24
CA GLN A 40 -17.85 20.86 -29.11
C GLN A 40 -16.62 20.12 -28.63
N ASP A 41 -15.46 20.42 -29.20
CA ASP A 41 -14.18 19.83 -28.81
C ASP A 41 -13.87 20.14 -27.33
N ALA A 42 -14.04 21.41 -26.93
CA ALA A 42 -13.84 21.83 -25.54
C ALA A 42 -14.83 21.16 -24.56
N GLU A 43 -16.09 21.01 -24.94
CA GLU A 43 -17.08 20.31 -24.11
C GLU A 43 -16.73 18.83 -23.96
N ALA A 44 -16.26 18.18 -25.03
CA ALA A 44 -15.78 16.80 -24.98
C ALA A 44 -14.57 16.64 -24.08
N GLU A 45 -13.57 17.52 -24.19
CA GLU A 45 -12.40 17.52 -23.32
C GLU A 45 -12.75 17.74 -21.85
N ILE A 46 -13.65 18.69 -21.57
CA ILE A 46 -14.13 18.95 -20.20
C ILE A 46 -14.82 17.70 -19.61
N LYS A 47 -15.60 16.99 -20.41
CA LYS A 47 -16.25 15.75 -19.98
C LYS A 47 -15.22 14.68 -19.61
N VAL A 48 -14.24 14.42 -20.49
CA VAL A 48 -13.16 13.47 -20.26
C VAL A 48 -12.37 13.85 -19.00
N PHE A 49 -12.04 15.14 -18.86
CA PHE A 49 -11.33 15.64 -17.68
C PHE A 49 -12.11 15.41 -16.38
N LYS A 50 -13.42 15.72 -16.37
CA LYS A 50 -14.27 15.50 -15.20
C LYS A 50 -14.38 14.03 -14.83
N ASP A 51 -14.57 13.15 -15.80
CA ASP A 51 -14.66 11.71 -15.59
C ASP A 51 -13.34 11.15 -15.05
N SER A 52 -12.21 11.58 -15.61
CA SER A 52 -10.87 11.22 -15.13
C SER A 52 -10.61 11.73 -13.72
N ALA A 53 -10.94 12.98 -13.43
CA ALA A 53 -10.79 13.56 -12.09
C ALA A 53 -11.62 12.82 -11.04
N ARG A 54 -12.87 12.44 -11.38
CA ARG A 54 -13.73 11.65 -10.49
C ARG A 54 -13.12 10.28 -10.21
N LEU A 55 -12.66 9.56 -11.24
CA LEU A 55 -12.01 8.26 -11.06
C LEU A 55 -10.75 8.36 -10.21
N SER A 56 -9.93 9.39 -10.45
CA SER A 56 -8.72 9.64 -9.66
C SER A 56 -9.04 9.95 -8.20
N ALA A 57 -10.09 10.71 -7.92
CA ALA A 57 -10.53 11.01 -6.56
C ALA A 57 -11.04 9.74 -5.83
N GLU A 58 -11.80 8.89 -6.52
CA GLU A 58 -12.25 7.61 -5.98
C GLU A 58 -11.07 6.66 -5.70
N GLN A 59 -10.08 6.64 -6.58
CA GLN A 59 -8.84 5.87 -6.36
C GLN A 59 -8.08 6.40 -5.14
N ALA A 60 -7.83 7.70 -5.08
CA ALA A 60 -7.12 8.32 -3.94
C ALA A 60 -7.84 8.06 -2.60
N LYS A 61 -9.18 8.07 -2.59
CA LYS A 61 -9.96 7.70 -1.40
C LYS A 61 -9.72 6.26 -0.98
N ARG A 62 -9.73 5.31 -1.93
CA ARG A 62 -9.47 3.89 -1.61
C ARG A 62 -8.05 3.70 -1.07
N ASP A 63 -7.09 4.33 -1.73
CA ASP A 63 -5.68 4.23 -1.35
C ASP A 63 -5.42 4.83 0.04
N ALA A 64 -6.05 5.97 0.35
CA ALA A 64 -5.97 6.58 1.68
C ALA A 64 -6.56 5.67 2.78
N VAL A 65 -7.69 5.02 2.52
CA VAL A 65 -8.30 4.07 3.48
C VAL A 65 -7.41 2.85 3.67
N LEU A 66 -6.81 2.33 2.60
CA LEU A 66 -5.89 1.20 2.68
C LEU A 66 -4.62 1.56 3.46
N ALA A 67 -4.02 2.71 3.16
CA ALA A 67 -2.84 3.20 3.88
C ALA A 67 -3.13 3.39 5.37
N PHE A 68 -4.25 4.00 5.71
CA PHE A 68 -4.68 4.17 7.09
C PHE A 68 -4.86 2.83 7.83
N ARG A 69 -5.51 1.85 7.17
CA ARG A 69 -5.67 0.51 7.75
C ARG A 69 -4.33 -0.17 8.00
N GLN A 70 -3.40 -0.06 7.06
CA GLN A 70 -2.05 -0.64 7.20
C GLN A 70 -1.27 0.02 8.34
N GLU A 71 -1.38 1.34 8.49
CA GLU A 71 -0.74 2.07 9.59
C GLU A 71 -1.30 1.63 10.96
N ILE A 72 -2.63 1.59 11.11
CA ILE A 72 -3.27 1.11 12.34
C ILE A 72 -2.88 -0.34 12.64
N GLN A 73 -2.86 -1.20 11.62
CA GLN A 73 -2.46 -2.60 11.80
C GLN A 73 -1.01 -2.71 12.26
N GLY A 74 -0.09 -1.94 11.67
CA GLY A 74 1.32 -1.92 12.07
C GLY A 74 1.53 -1.40 13.50
N GLU A 75 0.80 -0.37 13.92
CA GLU A 75 0.86 0.10 15.30
C GLU A 75 0.28 -0.93 16.30
N PHE A 76 -0.81 -1.59 15.93
CA PHE A 76 -1.39 -2.65 16.75
C PHE A 76 -0.43 -3.83 16.92
N GLU A 77 0.24 -4.24 15.85
CA GLU A 77 1.24 -5.32 15.85
C GLU A 77 2.42 -4.99 16.78
N LYS A 78 2.91 -3.75 16.75
CA LYS A 78 3.96 -3.28 17.65
C LYS A 78 3.51 -3.33 19.12
N LEU A 79 2.29 -2.89 19.41
CA LEU A 79 1.73 -2.92 20.76
C LEU A 79 1.56 -4.36 21.26
N LEU A 80 1.03 -5.24 20.41
CA LEU A 80 0.85 -6.65 20.73
C LEU A 80 2.20 -7.33 20.97
N SER A 81 3.19 -7.12 20.12
CA SER A 81 4.53 -7.63 20.30
C SER A 81 5.16 -7.17 21.61
N ALA A 82 5.02 -5.89 21.94
CA ALA A 82 5.54 -5.34 23.20
C ALA A 82 4.85 -5.96 24.44
N ASP A 83 3.55 -6.22 24.38
CA ASP A 83 2.82 -6.84 25.50
C ASP A 83 3.11 -8.34 25.61
N VAL A 84 3.24 -9.05 24.49
CA VAL A 84 3.74 -10.44 24.46
C VAL A 84 5.13 -10.49 25.07
N GLY A 85 6.04 -9.59 24.68
CA GLY A 85 7.40 -9.53 25.22
C GLY A 85 7.45 -9.35 26.74
N LYS A 86 6.53 -8.56 27.31
CA LYS A 86 6.42 -8.41 28.78
C LYS A 86 5.85 -9.65 29.45
N ALA A 87 4.94 -10.38 28.79
CA ALA A 87 4.35 -11.59 29.31
C ALA A 87 5.32 -12.80 29.28
N LEU A 88 6.35 -12.76 28.43
CA LEU A 88 7.38 -13.77 28.31
C LEU A 88 8.46 -13.61 29.41
N ASP A 89 8.04 -13.71 30.67
CA ASP A 89 8.97 -13.78 31.80
C ASP A 89 9.73 -15.11 31.83
N GLU A 90 10.70 -15.27 32.74
CA GLU A 90 11.56 -16.44 32.81
C GLU A 90 10.78 -17.75 33.09
N GLN A 91 9.65 -17.66 33.80
CA GLN A 91 8.78 -18.81 34.06
C GLN A 91 7.99 -19.22 32.83
N ALA A 92 7.39 -18.25 32.13
CA ALA A 92 6.69 -18.47 30.87
C ALA A 92 7.65 -19.04 29.81
N LEU A 93 8.87 -18.48 29.70
CA LEU A 93 9.91 -18.99 28.80
C LEU A 93 10.26 -20.44 29.12
N ALA A 94 10.47 -20.79 30.40
CA ALA A 94 10.79 -22.16 30.77
C ALA A 94 9.68 -23.15 30.40
N ILE A 95 8.41 -22.76 30.60
CA ILE A 95 7.25 -23.58 30.19
C ILE A 95 7.21 -23.79 28.69
N LEU A 96 7.39 -22.72 27.91
CA LEU A 96 7.35 -22.78 26.44
C LEU A 96 8.52 -23.57 25.88
N ILE A 97 9.73 -23.39 26.43
CA ILE A 97 10.92 -24.16 26.03
C ILE A 97 10.69 -25.65 26.28
N ARG A 98 10.18 -26.04 27.48
CA ARG A 98 9.83 -27.45 27.78
C ARG A 98 8.81 -28.01 26.80
N ALA A 99 7.79 -27.24 26.48
CA ALA A 99 6.77 -27.67 25.51
C ALA A 99 7.37 -27.86 24.11
N ALA A 100 8.26 -26.96 23.69
CA ALA A 100 8.91 -27.01 22.37
C ALA A 100 9.87 -28.20 22.22
N ILE A 101 10.53 -28.65 23.29
CA ILE A 101 11.46 -29.77 23.28
C ILE A 101 10.82 -31.10 23.67
N GLN A 102 9.53 -31.12 23.95
CA GLN A 102 8.81 -32.32 24.38
C GLN A 102 8.77 -33.35 23.25
N GLY A 103 9.38 -34.51 23.49
CA GLY A 103 9.44 -35.59 22.51
C GLY A 103 10.61 -35.51 21.50
N GLU A 104 11.42 -34.46 21.60
CA GLU A 104 12.61 -34.24 20.75
C GLU A 104 13.90 -34.68 21.45
N ASP A 105 14.96 -34.95 20.68
CA ASP A 105 16.30 -35.10 21.22
C ASP A 105 16.87 -33.74 21.63
N ILE A 106 16.81 -33.44 22.92
CA ILE A 106 17.23 -32.17 23.52
C ILE A 106 18.68 -31.80 23.14
N SER A 107 19.56 -32.81 22.98
CA SER A 107 20.95 -32.60 22.64
C SER A 107 21.18 -32.06 21.21
N ALA A 108 20.21 -32.22 20.33
CA ALA A 108 20.28 -31.75 18.95
C ALA A 108 19.99 -30.26 18.80
N TYR A 109 19.49 -29.59 19.84
CA TYR A 109 19.06 -28.21 19.78
C TYR A 109 19.83 -27.27 20.69
N THR A 110 19.85 -26.00 20.34
CA THR A 110 20.32 -24.88 21.16
C THR A 110 19.19 -23.87 21.31
N VAL A 111 18.90 -23.46 22.54
CA VAL A 111 17.96 -22.38 22.84
C VAL A 111 18.68 -21.05 22.79
N GLU A 112 18.29 -20.19 21.92
CA GLU A 112 18.74 -18.80 21.83
C GLU A 112 17.76 -17.88 22.53
N VAL A 113 18.23 -17.05 23.46
CA VAL A 113 17.44 -16.05 24.20
C VAL A 113 18.15 -14.70 24.18
N ALA A 114 17.44 -13.60 24.43
CA ALA A 114 18.04 -12.27 24.49
C ALA A 114 19.15 -12.20 25.55
N GLN A 115 18.85 -12.70 26.76
CA GLN A 115 19.76 -12.77 27.87
C GLN A 115 19.57 -14.08 28.64
N VAL A 116 20.66 -14.71 29.05
CA VAL A 116 20.59 -15.93 29.85
C VAL A 116 20.52 -15.52 31.31
N ALA A 117 19.30 -15.25 31.82
CA ALA A 117 19.05 -14.91 33.19
C ALA A 117 19.30 -16.13 34.11
N GLU A 118 19.85 -15.89 35.29
CA GLU A 118 20.12 -16.95 36.30
C GLU A 118 18.83 -17.68 36.69
N LYS A 119 17.72 -16.96 36.82
CA LYS A 119 16.41 -17.52 37.10
C LYS A 119 15.96 -18.51 36.02
N LEU A 120 16.14 -18.18 34.75
CA LEU A 120 15.83 -19.09 33.64
C LEU A 120 16.70 -20.35 33.67
N ARG A 121 17.98 -20.22 34.04
CA ARG A 121 18.88 -21.39 34.23
C ARG A 121 18.42 -22.28 35.37
N GLN A 122 17.93 -21.70 36.46
CA GLN A 122 17.37 -22.45 37.59
C GLN A 122 16.12 -23.21 37.22
N GLU A 123 15.19 -22.52 36.49
CA GLU A 123 13.95 -23.14 35.99
C GLU A 123 14.23 -24.31 35.03
N LEU A 124 15.26 -24.21 34.19
CA LEU A 124 15.65 -25.23 33.21
C LEU A 124 16.79 -26.13 33.66
N ALA A 125 17.07 -26.21 34.97
CA ALA A 125 18.21 -26.94 35.51
C ALA A 125 18.25 -28.44 35.13
N GLN A 126 17.10 -29.09 35.01
CA GLN A 126 17.03 -30.50 34.61
C GLN A 126 17.33 -30.68 33.11
N GLU A 127 16.76 -29.83 32.28
CA GLU A 127 16.96 -29.85 30.83
C GLU A 127 18.40 -29.54 30.45
N LEU A 128 19.04 -28.61 31.18
CA LEU A 128 20.47 -28.31 31.04
C LEU A 128 21.36 -29.52 31.44
N LYS A 129 21.01 -30.24 32.49
CA LYS A 129 21.71 -31.51 32.86
C LYS A 129 21.54 -32.60 31.81
N ASN A 130 20.39 -32.60 31.11
CA ASN A 130 20.07 -33.55 30.05
C ASN A 130 20.66 -33.16 28.69
N GLY A 131 21.49 -32.09 28.61
CA GLY A 131 22.20 -31.70 27.39
C GLY A 131 21.62 -30.52 26.65
N LEU A 132 20.57 -29.83 27.16
CA LEU A 132 20.09 -28.58 26.58
C LEU A 132 21.18 -27.51 26.66
N GLU A 133 21.40 -26.81 25.56
CA GLU A 133 22.29 -25.65 25.53
C GLU A 133 21.46 -24.37 25.44
N ILE A 134 21.80 -23.34 26.24
CA ILE A 134 21.21 -22.02 26.16
C ILE A 134 22.30 -21.01 25.84
N ARG A 135 22.05 -20.16 24.83
CA ARG A 135 22.98 -19.11 24.38
C ARG A 135 22.28 -17.75 24.27
N PRO A 136 22.97 -16.65 24.59
CA PRO A 136 22.47 -15.33 24.32
C PRO A 136 22.55 -15.06 22.82
N SER A 137 21.51 -14.41 22.25
CA SER A 137 21.47 -14.06 20.84
C SER A 137 20.87 -12.66 20.66
N LYS A 138 21.53 -11.80 19.89
CA LYS A 138 21.04 -10.47 19.52
C LYS A 138 19.86 -10.51 18.54
N LYS A 139 19.55 -11.69 18.01
CA LYS A 139 18.45 -11.89 17.06
C LYS A 139 17.10 -12.07 17.74
N VAL A 140 17.09 -12.24 19.05
CA VAL A 140 15.88 -12.42 19.87
C VAL A 140 15.77 -11.21 20.79
N GLY A 141 14.66 -10.48 20.74
CA GLY A 141 14.37 -9.36 21.62
C GLY A 141 13.77 -9.83 22.95
N ALA A 142 12.66 -10.54 22.88
CA ALA A 142 12.07 -11.31 23.96
C ALA A 142 11.64 -12.68 23.43
N GLY A 143 11.38 -13.63 24.32
CA GLY A 143 11.10 -15.00 23.89
C GLY A 143 12.36 -15.83 23.68
N PHE A 144 12.28 -16.82 22.82
CA PHE A 144 13.38 -17.71 22.50
C PHE A 144 13.32 -18.20 21.06
N ARG A 145 14.44 -18.71 20.59
CA ARG A 145 14.55 -19.44 19.34
C ARG A 145 15.21 -20.79 19.60
N LEU A 146 14.59 -21.85 19.11
CA LEU A 146 15.14 -23.21 19.19
C LEU A 146 15.83 -23.53 17.87
N ALA A 147 17.15 -23.49 17.86
CA ALA A 147 17.97 -23.72 16.67
C ALA A 147 18.54 -25.14 16.66
N ALA A 148 18.39 -25.84 15.54
CA ALA A 148 19.03 -27.14 15.32
C ALA A 148 20.53 -26.96 15.18
N LYS A 149 21.35 -27.80 15.89
CA LYS A 149 22.82 -27.73 15.87
C LYS A 149 23.40 -28.10 14.52
N ASP A 150 22.68 -28.88 13.72
CA ASP A 150 23.11 -29.30 12.38
C ASP A 150 22.84 -28.21 11.31
N GLY A 151 22.22 -27.09 11.71
CA GLY A 151 21.87 -25.99 10.81
C GLY A 151 20.67 -26.23 9.91
N SER A 152 19.90 -27.29 10.13
CA SER A 152 18.72 -27.65 9.32
C SER A 152 17.57 -26.63 9.44
N GLY A 153 17.51 -25.86 10.54
CA GLY A 153 16.50 -24.86 10.76
C GLY A 153 16.40 -24.37 12.19
N TYR A 154 15.40 -23.59 12.44
CA TYR A 154 15.06 -23.12 13.80
C TYR A 154 13.54 -22.97 13.94
N PHE A 155 13.08 -23.09 15.17
CA PHE A 155 11.72 -22.76 15.57
C PHE A 155 11.76 -21.43 16.34
N ASP A 156 11.00 -20.44 15.86
CA ASP A 156 11.00 -19.09 16.43
C ASP A 156 9.79 -18.90 17.34
N CYS A 157 10.06 -18.58 18.60
CA CYS A 157 9.11 -18.21 19.63
C CYS A 157 9.47 -16.84 20.20
N SER A 158 9.92 -15.91 19.33
CA SER A 158 10.12 -14.51 19.71
C SER A 158 8.78 -13.81 19.88
N GLU A 159 8.81 -12.68 20.56
CA GLU A 159 7.63 -11.82 20.76
C GLU A 159 6.95 -11.43 19.44
N GLN A 160 7.74 -11.25 18.38
CA GLN A 160 7.24 -10.88 17.04
C GLN A 160 6.46 -12.04 16.42
N GLU A 161 7.07 -13.23 16.40
CA GLU A 161 6.43 -14.41 15.80
C GLU A 161 5.14 -14.80 16.54
N ILE A 162 5.18 -14.75 17.88
CA ILE A 162 3.98 -14.99 18.68
C ILE A 162 2.91 -13.94 18.43
N ALA A 163 3.28 -12.66 18.30
CA ALA A 163 2.34 -11.59 17.98
C ALA A 163 1.73 -11.80 16.58
N GLU A 164 2.50 -12.18 15.57
CA GLU A 164 2.01 -12.51 14.24
C GLU A 164 1.04 -13.69 14.27
N MET A 165 1.32 -14.73 15.05
CA MET A 165 0.44 -15.88 15.23
C MET A 165 -0.90 -15.51 15.92
N LEU A 166 -0.90 -14.49 16.77
CA LEU A 166 -2.10 -13.99 17.45
C LEU A 166 -2.92 -13.02 16.60
N MET A 167 -2.31 -12.31 15.65
CA MET A 167 -2.96 -11.30 14.81
C MET A 167 -4.26 -11.76 14.13
N PRO A 168 -4.38 -12.97 13.57
CA PRO A 168 -5.63 -13.43 12.95
C PRO A 168 -6.83 -13.43 13.91
N PHE A 169 -6.62 -13.79 15.16
CA PHE A 169 -7.69 -13.84 16.17
C PHE A 169 -8.26 -12.47 16.51
N PHE A 170 -7.45 -11.41 16.37
CA PHE A 170 -7.90 -10.03 16.55
C PHE A 170 -8.56 -9.45 15.30
N ARG A 171 -8.23 -9.95 14.11
CA ARG A 171 -8.85 -9.49 12.85
C ARG A 171 -10.31 -9.94 12.72
N GLU A 172 -10.65 -11.12 13.22
CA GLU A 172 -12.01 -11.64 13.18
C GLU A 172 -12.97 -10.91 14.13
N THR A 173 -12.43 -10.18 15.12
CA THR A 173 -13.22 -9.45 16.13
C THR A 173 -13.46 -7.99 15.73
N SER A 174 -12.85 -7.51 14.64
CA SER A 174 -12.98 -6.12 14.14
C SER A 174 -13.88 -6.10 12.92
N LEU A 175 -15.18 -5.91 13.15
CA LEU A 175 -16.20 -5.57 12.13
C LEU A 175 -16.12 -4.10 11.72
#